data_fdd042f1f87221ce10beb36ee2a46145
#
_entry.id   fdd042f1f87221ce10beb36ee2a46145
#
_cell.length_a   1.000
_cell.length_b   1.000
_cell.length_c   1.000
_cell.angle_alpha   90.00
_cell.angle_beta   90.00
_cell.angle_gamma   90.00
#
_symmetry.space_group_name_H-M   'P 1'
#
loop_
_entity.id
_entity.type
_entity.pdbx_description
1 polymer ?
#
loop_
_entity_poly.entity_id
_entity_poly.type
_entity_poly.pdbx_seq_one_letter_code
_entity_poly.pdbx_strand_id
1 'polypeptide(L)'
;GWAAHYHQRYRRFSTDFAASVENAGKIGATLTRNGETSSLDPDASSRLCRLICAAGAGKVQPSCPQGEPLTVRYHSGAVLDLWEVEIPEETAKNPTGVFVRYTFADGTVYQYDTDQIQMNEVRLALGLH
;
A
#
# COMPACT_ATOMS: atom_id res chain seq x y z
N GLY A 1 -16.45 8.00 -18.21
CA GLY A 1 -16.71 9.06 -17.23
C GLY A 1 -15.74 9.05 -16.07
N TRP A 2 -15.89 10.00 -15.24
CA TRP A 2 -15.05 10.28 -14.10
C TRP A 2 -14.90 9.09 -13.15
N ALA A 3 -16.05 8.53 -12.73
CA ALA A 3 -16.08 7.36 -11.84
C ALA A 3 -15.45 6.14 -12.49
N ALA A 4 -15.65 5.94 -13.78
CA ALA A 4 -15.05 4.82 -14.51
C ALA A 4 -13.52 4.96 -14.59
N HIS A 5 -13.00 6.19 -14.75
CA HIS A 5 -11.56 6.44 -14.79
C HIS A 5 -10.90 6.09 -13.44
N TYR A 6 -11.47 6.55 -12.32
CA TYR A 6 -10.97 6.23 -10.99
C TYR A 6 -11.02 4.73 -10.71
N HIS A 7 -12.12 4.09 -11.09
CA HIS A 7 -12.29 2.66 -10.90
C HIS A 7 -11.25 1.86 -11.70
N GLN A 8 -10.96 2.27 -12.94
CA GLN A 8 -9.94 1.63 -13.77
C GLN A 8 -8.54 1.77 -13.17
N ARG A 9 -8.20 2.95 -12.63
CA ARG A 9 -6.90 3.18 -11.99
C ARG A 9 -6.74 2.31 -10.75
N TYR A 10 -7.77 2.23 -9.93
CA TYR A 10 -7.75 1.38 -8.74
C TYR A 10 -7.62 -0.09 -9.13
N ARG A 11 -8.35 -0.55 -10.14
CA ARG A 11 -8.27 -1.93 -10.62
C ARG A 11 -6.90 -2.26 -11.17
N ARG A 12 -6.29 -1.33 -11.90
CA ARG A 12 -4.91 -1.50 -12.39
C ARG A 12 -3.95 -1.70 -11.22
N PHE A 13 -4.06 -0.86 -10.20
CA PHE A 13 -3.25 -0.96 -9.00
C PHE A 13 -3.46 -2.30 -8.30
N SER A 14 -4.69 -2.66 -7.98
CA SER A 14 -4.97 -3.87 -7.20
C SER A 14 -4.56 -5.14 -7.94
N THR A 15 -4.73 -5.17 -9.25
CA THR A 15 -4.32 -6.30 -10.10
C THR A 15 -2.80 -6.43 -10.13
N ASP A 16 -2.09 -5.33 -10.34
CA ASP A 16 -0.63 -5.33 -10.39
C ASP A 16 -0.02 -5.68 -9.03
N PHE A 17 -0.61 -5.14 -7.95
CA PHE A 17 -0.17 -5.42 -6.59
C PHE A 17 -0.33 -6.91 -6.27
N ALA A 18 -1.49 -7.50 -6.57
CA ALA A 18 -1.72 -8.92 -6.36
C ALA A 18 -0.74 -9.78 -7.15
N ALA A 19 -0.44 -9.41 -8.40
CA ALA A 19 0.53 -10.11 -9.24
C ALA A 19 1.96 -10.01 -8.66
N SER A 20 2.34 -8.84 -8.16
CA SER A 20 3.65 -8.63 -7.51
C SER A 20 3.80 -9.47 -6.25
N VAL A 21 2.74 -9.58 -5.46
CA VAL A 21 2.71 -10.39 -4.24
C VAL A 21 2.83 -11.88 -4.58
N GLU A 22 2.10 -12.35 -5.58
CA GLU A 22 2.18 -13.74 -6.03
C GLU A 22 3.59 -14.09 -6.51
N ASN A 23 4.20 -13.20 -7.29
CA ASN A 23 5.57 -13.36 -7.76
C ASN A 23 6.57 -13.36 -6.60
N ALA A 24 6.37 -12.51 -5.60
CA ALA A 24 7.20 -12.45 -4.39
C ALA A 24 7.18 -13.77 -3.60
N GLY A 25 6.09 -14.50 -3.63
CA GLY A 25 6.00 -15.83 -3.01
C GLY A 25 6.99 -16.83 -3.58
N LYS A 26 7.48 -16.62 -4.81
CA LYS A 26 8.45 -17.49 -5.47
C LYS A 26 9.87 -16.95 -5.38
N ILE A 27 10.05 -15.63 -5.47
CA ILE A 27 11.37 -14.99 -5.63
C ILE A 27 11.72 -14.15 -4.40
N GLY A 28 10.72 -13.65 -3.70
CA GLY A 28 10.90 -12.85 -2.50
C GLY A 28 10.57 -11.37 -2.69
N ALA A 29 10.45 -10.71 -1.56
CA ALA A 29 10.29 -9.27 -1.44
C ALA A 29 11.12 -8.78 -0.26
N THR A 30 11.37 -7.47 -0.18
CA THR A 30 12.08 -6.87 0.95
C THR A 30 11.21 -5.82 1.62
N LEU A 31 11.42 -5.67 2.93
CA LEU A 31 10.78 -4.66 3.76
C LEU A 31 11.86 -3.72 4.28
N THR A 32 11.68 -2.43 4.05
CA THR A 32 12.54 -1.38 4.62
C THR A 32 11.75 -0.59 5.64
N ARG A 33 12.30 -0.47 6.83
CA ARG A 33 11.68 0.24 7.94
C ARG A 33 12.80 0.84 8.80
N ASN A 34 12.72 2.15 9.08
CA ASN A 34 13.72 2.88 9.87
C ASN A 34 15.14 2.70 9.31
N GLY A 35 15.28 2.69 8.00
CA GLY A 35 16.55 2.53 7.32
C GLY A 35 17.09 1.11 7.25
N GLU A 36 16.41 0.15 7.86
CA GLU A 36 16.83 -1.27 7.84
C GLU A 36 15.99 -2.05 6.85
N THR A 37 16.66 -2.85 6.01
CA THR A 37 16.02 -3.70 5.01
C THR A 37 16.18 -5.17 5.39
N SER A 38 15.08 -5.89 5.33
CA SER A 38 15.05 -7.32 5.62
C SER A 38 14.17 -8.05 4.59
N SER A 39 14.31 -9.37 4.52
CA SER A 39 13.43 -10.20 3.71
C SER A 39 12.02 -10.17 4.28
N LEU A 40 11.03 -10.11 3.40
CA LEU A 40 9.62 -10.17 3.79
C LEU A 40 9.10 -11.59 3.56
N ASP A 41 8.52 -12.17 4.62
CA ASP A 41 7.87 -13.47 4.55
C ASP A 41 6.72 -13.44 3.53
N PRO A 42 6.62 -14.43 2.63
CA PRO A 42 5.52 -14.50 1.66
C PRO A 42 4.13 -14.46 2.28
N ASP A 43 3.92 -15.10 3.42
CA ASP A 43 2.63 -15.07 4.12
C ASP A 43 2.31 -13.66 4.63
N ALA A 44 3.30 -12.95 5.13
CA ALA A 44 3.14 -11.56 5.56
C ALA A 44 2.79 -10.65 4.39
N SER A 45 3.44 -10.83 3.25
CA SER A 45 3.14 -10.10 2.02
C SER A 45 1.71 -10.34 1.55
N SER A 46 1.25 -11.60 1.61
CA SER A 46 -0.12 -11.96 1.25
C SER A 46 -1.15 -11.34 2.21
N ARG A 47 -0.87 -11.35 3.52
CA ARG A 47 -1.76 -10.71 4.52
C ARG A 47 -1.89 -9.22 4.27
N LEU A 48 -0.78 -8.55 3.98
CA LEU A 48 -0.77 -7.11 3.66
C LEU A 48 -1.62 -6.81 2.43
N CYS A 49 -1.45 -7.61 1.38
CA CYS A 49 -2.22 -7.44 0.14
C CYS A 49 -3.73 -7.59 0.40
N ARG A 50 -4.12 -8.61 1.14
CA ARG A 50 -5.54 -8.82 1.50
C ARG A 50 -6.10 -7.65 2.31
N LEU A 51 -5.32 -7.14 3.27
CA LEU A 51 -5.74 -6.01 4.10
C LEU A 51 -5.99 -4.76 3.26
N ILE A 52 -5.03 -4.40 2.42
CA ILE A 52 -5.11 -3.18 1.60
C ILE A 52 -6.22 -3.30 0.55
N CYS A 53 -6.29 -4.43 -0.15
CA CYS A 53 -7.29 -4.63 -1.20
C CYS A 53 -8.72 -4.73 -0.65
N ALA A 54 -8.90 -5.32 0.53
CA ALA A 54 -10.20 -5.41 1.18
C ALA A 54 -10.74 -4.03 1.62
N ALA A 55 -9.85 -3.09 1.91
CA ALA A 55 -10.24 -1.72 2.26
C ALA A 55 -10.82 -0.95 1.06
N GLY A 56 -10.51 -1.40 -0.16
CA GLY A 56 -10.99 -0.77 -1.38
C GLY A 56 -10.29 0.54 -1.72
N ALA A 57 -10.84 1.24 -2.71
CA ALA A 57 -10.32 2.51 -3.16
C ALA A 57 -10.53 3.59 -2.11
N GLY A 58 -9.50 4.40 -1.89
CA GLY A 58 -9.56 5.58 -1.05
C GLY A 58 -9.58 6.86 -1.87
N LYS A 59 -9.35 7.97 -1.20
CA LYS A 59 -9.29 9.28 -1.85
C LYS A 59 -7.92 9.46 -2.49
N VAL A 60 -7.89 9.67 -3.81
CA VAL A 60 -6.65 9.92 -4.56
C VAL A 60 -6.04 11.25 -4.11
N GLN A 61 -4.74 11.22 -3.82
CA GLN A 61 -4.00 12.37 -3.32
C GLN A 61 -2.97 12.85 -4.33
N PRO A 62 -2.82 14.19 -4.49
CA PRO A 62 -1.84 14.74 -5.43
C PRO A 62 -0.40 14.73 -4.91
N SER A 63 -0.21 14.71 -3.59
CA SER A 63 1.13 14.77 -2.97
C SER A 63 1.27 13.73 -1.88
N CYS A 64 2.52 13.34 -1.62
CA CYS A 64 2.87 12.38 -0.57
C CYS A 64 3.08 13.07 0.77
N PRO A 65 2.83 12.36 1.90
CA PRO A 65 3.20 12.85 3.22
C PRO A 65 4.71 12.96 3.37
N GLN A 66 5.12 13.71 4.39
CA GLN A 66 6.51 13.87 4.75
C GLN A 66 6.99 12.71 5.63
N GLY A 67 8.30 12.47 5.62
CA GLY A 67 8.91 11.45 6.46
C GLY A 67 9.12 10.13 5.73
N GLU A 68 9.69 9.18 6.45
CA GLU A 68 10.01 7.88 5.87
C GLU A 68 8.81 6.94 5.91
N PRO A 69 8.48 6.31 4.79
CA PRO A 69 7.45 5.28 4.75
C PRO A 69 7.98 3.96 5.25
N LEU A 70 7.05 3.05 5.50
CA LEU A 70 7.32 1.63 5.50
C LEU A 70 7.27 1.19 4.04
N THR A 71 8.37 0.59 3.52
CA THR A 71 8.52 0.32 2.09
C THR A 71 8.68 -1.17 1.82
N VAL A 72 7.88 -1.68 0.89
CA VAL A 72 8.01 -3.06 0.39
C VAL A 72 8.43 -3.00 -1.08
N ARG A 73 9.51 -3.70 -1.40
CA ARG A 73 10.00 -3.80 -2.77
C ARG A 73 9.81 -5.22 -3.27
N TYR A 74 9.18 -5.34 -4.43
CA TYR A 74 8.87 -6.61 -5.06
C TYR A 74 9.85 -6.89 -6.19
N HIS A 75 10.09 -8.17 -6.44
CA HIS A 75 10.95 -8.59 -7.56
C HIS A 75 10.42 -8.11 -8.91
N SER A 76 9.13 -7.90 -9.04
CA SER A 76 8.51 -7.34 -10.26
C SER A 76 9.03 -5.95 -10.60
N GLY A 77 9.66 -5.25 -9.65
CA GLY A 77 10.07 -3.86 -9.76
C GLY A 77 9.07 -2.89 -9.15
N ALA A 78 7.90 -3.38 -8.71
CA ALA A 78 6.93 -2.55 -8.03
C ALA A 78 7.39 -2.21 -6.61
N VAL A 79 7.01 -1.02 -6.14
CA VAL A 79 7.35 -0.53 -4.79
C VAL A 79 6.08 -0.04 -4.11
N LEU A 80 5.84 -0.51 -2.90
CA LEU A 80 4.73 -0.09 -2.06
C LEU A 80 5.26 0.70 -0.88
N ASP A 81 4.80 1.94 -0.73
CA ASP A 81 5.15 2.81 0.39
C ASP A 81 3.90 3.12 1.20
N LEU A 82 4.00 3.02 2.52
CA LEU A 82 2.89 3.21 3.44
C LEU A 82 3.26 4.20 4.55
N TRP A 83 2.38 5.18 4.80
CA TRP A 83 2.53 6.18 5.87
C TRP A 83 1.28 6.22 6.72
N GLU A 84 1.45 6.52 8.00
CA GLU A 84 0.32 6.94 8.82
C GLU A 84 0.01 8.40 8.51
N VAL A 85 -1.26 8.74 8.33
CA VAL A 85 -1.70 10.10 8.04
C VAL A 85 -2.92 10.48 8.86
N GLU A 86 -3.07 11.78 9.11
CA GLU A 86 -4.30 12.35 9.64
C GLU A 86 -5.30 12.52 8.50
N ILE A 87 -6.55 12.23 8.77
CA ILE A 87 -7.65 12.38 7.81
C ILE A 87 -8.68 13.32 8.44
N PRO A 88 -8.57 14.62 8.14
CA PRO A 88 -9.37 15.63 8.83
C PRO A 88 -10.82 15.78 8.34
N GLU A 89 -11.21 15.05 7.31
CA GLU A 89 -12.56 15.16 6.76
C GLU A 89 -13.61 14.74 7.78
N GLU A 90 -14.67 15.55 7.93
CA GLU A 90 -15.76 15.28 8.88
C GLU A 90 -16.48 13.98 8.57
N THR A 91 -16.48 13.54 7.30
CA THR A 91 -17.12 12.31 6.86
C THR A 91 -16.24 11.08 7.00
N ALA A 92 -14.99 11.26 7.43
CA ALA A 92 -14.08 10.14 7.62
C ALA A 92 -14.57 9.24 8.76
N LYS A 93 -14.42 7.94 8.58
CA LYS A 93 -14.75 6.94 9.59
C LYS A 93 -13.84 7.06 10.83
N ASN A 94 -12.57 7.39 10.60
CA ASN A 94 -11.55 7.54 11.63
C ASN A 94 -10.73 8.80 11.38
N PRO A 95 -10.18 9.45 12.44
CA PRO A 95 -9.35 10.65 12.27
C PRO A 95 -7.96 10.37 11.71
N THR A 96 -7.54 9.11 11.68
CA THR A 96 -6.26 8.66 11.09
C THR A 96 -6.50 7.54 10.10
N GLY A 97 -5.53 7.32 9.26
CA GLY A 97 -5.58 6.25 8.29
C GLY A 97 -4.21 5.98 7.70
N VAL A 98 -4.22 5.38 6.53
CA VAL A 98 -3.01 4.98 5.81
C VAL A 98 -2.97 5.68 4.47
N PHE A 99 -1.82 6.27 4.16
CA PHE A 99 -1.51 6.75 2.83
C PHE A 99 -0.76 5.64 2.10
N VAL A 100 -1.25 5.28 0.93
CA VAL A 100 -0.69 4.21 0.10
C VAL A 100 -0.12 4.83 -1.17
N ARG A 101 1.16 4.59 -1.44
CA ARG A 101 1.75 4.91 -2.73
C ARG A 101 2.28 3.63 -3.36
N TYR A 102 1.78 3.32 -4.55
CA TYR A 102 2.24 2.19 -5.32
C TYR A 102 2.94 2.70 -6.58
N THR A 103 4.22 2.37 -6.72
CA THR A 103 5.01 2.70 -7.91
C THR A 103 5.11 1.43 -8.74
N PHE A 104 4.53 1.45 -9.93
CA PHE A 104 4.59 0.34 -10.86
C PHE A 104 6.03 0.16 -11.37
N ALA A 105 6.34 -1.00 -11.93
CA ALA A 105 7.66 -1.28 -12.49
C ALA A 105 8.06 -0.29 -13.60
N ASP A 106 7.09 0.28 -14.32
CA ASP A 106 7.35 1.27 -15.36
C ASP A 106 7.56 2.70 -14.82
N GLY A 107 7.48 2.88 -13.49
CA GLY A 107 7.68 4.17 -12.82
C GLY A 107 6.41 4.99 -12.63
N THR A 108 5.26 4.56 -13.17
CA THR A 108 4.01 5.26 -12.90
C THR A 108 3.59 5.08 -11.45
N VAL A 109 2.89 6.06 -10.90
CA VAL A 109 2.53 6.11 -9.49
C VAL A 109 1.01 6.19 -9.34
N TYR A 110 0.48 5.39 -8.42
CA TYR A 110 -0.90 5.50 -7.94
C TYR A 110 -0.86 5.70 -6.44
N GLN A 111 -1.50 6.75 -5.94
CA GLN A 111 -1.45 7.06 -4.50
C GLN A 111 -2.79 7.57 -4.00
N TYR A 112 -3.14 7.15 -2.79
CA TYR A 112 -4.41 7.50 -2.16
C TYR A 112 -4.28 7.35 -0.65
N ASP A 113 -5.20 7.96 0.11
CA ASP A 113 -5.34 7.66 1.52
C ASP A 113 -6.66 6.96 1.79
N THR A 114 -6.72 6.24 2.89
CA THR A 114 -7.92 5.56 3.36
C THR A 114 -7.98 5.55 4.88
N ASP A 115 -9.17 5.76 5.42
CA ASP A 115 -9.45 5.62 6.86
C ASP A 115 -10.01 4.25 7.22
N GLN A 116 -10.13 3.35 6.24
CA GLN A 116 -10.69 2.02 6.44
C GLN A 116 -9.70 1.06 7.11
N ILE A 117 -8.42 1.38 7.09
CA ILE A 117 -7.37 0.62 7.79
C ILE A 117 -6.47 1.58 8.56
N GLN A 118 -5.77 1.03 9.57
CA GLN A 118 -4.84 1.78 10.40
C GLN A 118 -3.42 1.19 10.26
N MET A 119 -2.39 2.00 10.54
CA MET A 119 -1.01 1.50 10.46
C MET A 119 -0.73 0.35 11.43
N ASN A 120 -1.43 0.28 12.56
CA ASN A 120 -1.32 -0.87 13.45
C ASN A 120 -1.74 -2.17 12.77
N GLU A 121 -2.80 -2.11 11.96
CA GLU A 121 -3.24 -3.29 11.19
C GLU A 121 -2.21 -3.69 10.14
N VAL A 122 -1.57 -2.71 9.51
CA VAL A 122 -0.47 -2.94 8.55
C VAL A 122 0.70 -3.64 9.27
N ARG A 123 1.11 -3.12 10.42
CA ARG A 123 2.20 -3.71 11.19
C ARG A 123 1.87 -5.15 11.61
N LEU A 124 0.67 -5.39 12.08
CA LEU A 124 0.24 -6.75 12.45
C LEU A 124 0.27 -7.70 11.25
N ALA A 125 -0.23 -7.25 10.11
CA ALA A 125 -0.22 -8.06 8.88
C ALA A 125 1.21 -8.45 8.48
N LEU A 126 2.17 -7.55 8.69
CA LEU A 126 3.59 -7.77 8.37
C LEU A 126 4.36 -8.52 9.48
N GLY A 127 3.70 -8.84 10.60
CA GLY A 127 4.35 -9.50 11.72
C GLY A 127 5.25 -8.57 12.54
N LEU A 128 5.05 -7.27 12.48
CA LEU A 128 5.82 -6.28 13.23
C LEU A 128 5.10 -5.96 14.55
N HIS A 129 5.89 -5.78 15.59
CA HIS A 129 5.37 -5.53 16.95
C HIS A 129 5.86 -4.18 17.48
#